data_3260a72566f40caca30910b76c92120b
#
_entry.id   3260a72566f40caca30910b76c92120b
#
_cell.length_a   1.000
_cell.length_b   1.000
_cell.length_c   1.000
_cell.angle_alpha   90.00
_cell.angle_beta   90.00
_cell.angle_gamma   90.00
#
_symmetry.space_group_name_H-M   'P 1'
#
loop_
_entity.id
_entity.type
_entity.pdbx_description
1 polymer ?
#
loop_
_entity_poly.entity_id
_entity_poly.type
_entity_poly.pdbx_seq_one_letter_code
_entity_poly.pdbx_strand_id
1 'polypeptide(L)'
;IALAILVMSIGWYLPIFTVVLIPTIIMHILAGIKAYKKQPEFNVWIILSAFAILGFVLFRPDTDAHGGYTGYSSLAYHFGLIETQHTVPWEYSLELALILLLIQIFANTRILLKSRKLIRE
;
A
#
# COMPACT_ATOMS: atom_id res chain seq x y z
N ILE A 1 9.89 2.67 -0.86
CA ILE A 1 9.80 1.39 -1.59
C ILE A 1 8.44 1.26 -2.28
N ALA A 2 7.31 1.38 -1.56
CA ALA A 2 5.97 1.24 -2.16
C ALA A 2 5.71 2.21 -3.33
N LEU A 3 6.10 3.48 -3.20
CA LEU A 3 5.99 4.47 -4.28
C LEU A 3 6.87 4.10 -5.49
N ALA A 4 8.05 3.56 -5.27
CA ALA A 4 8.92 3.12 -6.36
C ALA A 4 8.28 1.96 -7.15
N ILE A 5 7.72 0.97 -6.45
CA ILE A 5 6.99 -0.14 -7.08
C ILE A 5 5.76 0.38 -7.84
N LEU A 6 5.05 1.34 -7.27
CA LEU A 6 3.88 1.95 -7.91
C LEU A 6 4.24 2.64 -9.22
N VAL A 7 5.34 3.40 -9.24
CA VAL A 7 5.84 4.07 -10.46
C VAL A 7 6.28 3.07 -11.52
N MET A 8 6.93 1.97 -11.10
CA MET A 8 7.35 0.89 -12.01
C MET A 8 6.19 0.10 -12.61
N SER A 9 5.03 0.09 -11.95
CA SER A 9 3.85 -0.70 -12.32
C SER A 9 2.66 0.17 -12.71
N ILE A 10 2.91 1.23 -13.49
CA ILE A 10 1.85 2.10 -13.99
C ILE A 10 1.01 1.35 -15.03
N GLY A 11 -0.30 1.30 -14.80
CA GLY A 11 -1.27 0.69 -15.69
C GLY A 11 -2.59 1.47 -15.71
N TRP A 12 -3.58 0.97 -16.41
CA TRP A 12 -4.85 1.66 -16.63
C TRP A 12 -5.71 1.79 -15.37
N TYR A 13 -5.55 0.87 -14.41
CA TYR A 13 -6.28 0.95 -13.13
C TYR A 13 -5.61 1.87 -12.11
N LEU A 14 -4.37 2.29 -12.35
CA LEU A 14 -3.66 3.16 -11.42
C LEU A 14 -4.40 4.46 -11.11
N PRO A 15 -5.00 5.19 -12.08
CA PRO A 15 -5.76 6.41 -11.77
C PRO A 15 -6.92 6.17 -10.81
N ILE A 16 -7.59 5.02 -10.91
CA ILE A 16 -8.70 4.63 -10.02
C ILE A 16 -8.18 4.42 -8.59
N PHE A 17 -7.09 3.67 -8.46
CA PHE A 17 -6.47 3.41 -7.15
C PHE A 17 -5.84 4.67 -6.54
N THR A 18 -5.37 5.60 -7.36
CA THR A 18 -4.74 6.86 -6.89
C THR A 18 -5.70 7.69 -6.05
N VAL A 19 -6.99 7.72 -6.38
CA VAL A 19 -8.02 8.42 -5.61
C VAL A 19 -8.07 7.94 -4.15
N VAL A 20 -7.81 6.66 -3.90
CA VAL A 20 -7.79 6.07 -2.56
C VAL A 20 -6.38 6.08 -1.97
N LEU A 21 -5.36 5.83 -2.78
CA LEU A 21 -3.97 5.75 -2.34
C LEU A 21 -3.43 7.06 -1.79
N ILE A 22 -3.70 8.19 -2.45
CA ILE A 22 -3.20 9.49 -1.99
C ILE A 22 -3.68 9.80 -0.57
N PRO A 23 -4.98 9.73 -0.25
CA PRO A 23 -5.44 9.93 1.13
C PRO A 23 -4.82 8.95 2.12
N THR A 24 -4.67 7.67 1.77
CA THR A 24 -4.10 6.67 2.68
C THR A 24 -2.61 6.88 2.93
N ILE A 25 -1.85 7.32 1.93
CA ILE A 25 -0.44 7.69 2.09
C ILE A 25 -0.31 8.92 3.01
N ILE A 26 -1.13 9.93 2.80
CA ILE A 26 -1.17 11.13 3.67
C ILE A 26 -1.50 10.72 5.11
N MET A 27 -2.50 9.87 5.32
CA MET A 27 -2.83 9.33 6.64
C MET A 27 -1.66 8.59 7.27
N HIS A 28 -0.94 7.78 6.49
CA HIS A 28 0.23 7.04 6.96
C HIS A 28 1.36 7.96 7.42
N ILE A 29 1.65 9.01 6.66
CA ILE A 29 2.65 10.02 7.00
C ILE A 29 2.25 10.76 8.28
N LEU A 30 1.01 11.23 8.36
CA LEU A 30 0.51 11.92 9.56
C LEU A 30 0.51 11.02 10.80
N ALA A 31 0.13 9.77 10.65
CA ALA A 31 0.17 8.77 11.72
C ALA A 31 1.63 8.51 12.16
N GLY A 32 2.55 8.42 11.22
CA GLY A 32 3.98 8.24 11.49
C GLY A 32 4.59 9.42 12.27
N ILE A 33 4.27 10.64 11.88
CA ILE A 33 4.71 11.84 12.59
C ILE A 33 4.19 11.85 14.04
N LYS A 34 2.93 11.50 14.23
CA LYS A 34 2.33 11.45 15.59
C LYS A 34 2.89 10.31 16.42
N ALA A 35 3.11 9.13 15.84
CA ALA A 35 3.70 8.00 16.53
C ALA A 35 5.14 8.31 16.99
N TYR A 36 5.93 8.92 16.14
CA TYR A 36 7.32 9.31 16.46
C TYR A 36 7.40 10.24 17.65
N LYS A 37 6.46 11.18 17.75
CA LYS A 37 6.50 12.21 18.81
C LYS A 37 6.02 11.72 20.17
N LYS A 38 5.24 10.64 20.23
CA LYS A 38 4.42 10.44 21.44
C LYS A 38 4.49 9.09 22.14
N GLN A 39 4.72 7.94 21.50
CA GLN A 39 4.72 6.67 22.24
C GLN A 39 5.19 5.43 21.44
N PRO A 40 5.97 4.53 22.09
CA PRO A 40 6.36 3.24 21.49
C PRO A 40 5.18 2.31 21.18
N GLU A 41 4.03 2.49 21.82
CA GLU A 41 2.82 1.69 21.57
C GLU A 41 2.29 1.79 20.14
N PHE A 42 2.58 2.90 19.44
CA PHE A 42 2.15 3.10 18.07
C PHE A 42 3.03 2.41 17.03
N ASN A 43 4.22 1.97 17.40
CA ASN A 43 5.17 1.38 16.46
C ASN A 43 4.60 0.14 15.76
N VAL A 44 3.87 -0.72 16.47
CA VAL A 44 3.22 -1.89 15.89
C VAL A 44 2.22 -1.51 14.82
N TRP A 45 1.41 -0.48 15.05
CA TRP A 45 0.41 -0.02 14.09
C TRP A 45 1.04 0.65 12.87
N ILE A 46 2.13 1.38 13.05
CA ILE A 46 2.90 1.98 11.94
C ILE A 46 3.55 0.89 11.09
N ILE A 47 4.15 -0.10 11.71
CA ILE A 47 4.75 -1.24 11.02
C ILE A 47 3.68 -2.00 10.24
N LEU A 48 2.54 -2.30 10.87
CA LEU A 48 1.40 -2.96 10.21
C LEU A 48 0.90 -2.16 9.00
N SER A 49 0.75 -0.84 9.15
CA SER A 49 0.34 0.05 8.04
C SER A 49 1.36 0.06 6.91
N ALA A 50 2.67 0.08 7.22
CA ALA A 50 3.74 0.06 6.22
C ALA A 50 3.76 -1.25 5.43
N PHE A 51 3.64 -2.40 6.11
CA PHE A 51 3.54 -3.70 5.45
C PHE A 51 2.26 -3.84 4.63
N ALA A 52 1.15 -3.32 5.13
CA ALA A 52 -0.13 -3.39 4.44
C ALA A 52 -0.11 -2.56 3.14
N ILE A 53 0.45 -1.36 3.13
CA ILE A 53 0.55 -0.55 1.90
C ILE A 53 1.54 -1.17 0.90
N LEU A 54 2.65 -1.74 1.37
CA LEU A 54 3.60 -2.46 0.52
C LEU A 54 2.92 -3.69 -0.12
N GLY A 55 2.21 -4.47 0.68
CA GLY A 55 1.47 -5.63 0.20
C GLY A 55 0.38 -5.25 -0.80
N PHE A 56 -0.37 -4.16 -0.56
CA PHE A 56 -1.35 -3.64 -1.51
C PHE A 56 -0.70 -3.35 -2.87
N VAL A 57 0.41 -2.63 -2.90
CA VAL A 57 1.10 -2.25 -4.14
C VAL A 57 1.66 -3.48 -4.87
N LEU A 58 2.15 -4.49 -4.14
CA LEU A 58 2.66 -5.72 -4.72
C LEU A 58 1.56 -6.60 -5.31
N PHE A 59 0.45 -6.77 -4.61
CA PHE A 59 -0.61 -7.70 -5.00
C PHE A 59 -1.71 -7.07 -5.87
N ARG A 60 -1.79 -5.74 -5.97
CA ARG A 60 -2.80 -5.15 -6.84
C ARG A 60 -2.59 -5.59 -8.29
N PRO A 61 -3.64 -6.09 -8.93
CA PRO A 61 -3.60 -6.36 -10.37
C PRO A 61 -3.73 -5.05 -11.15
N ASP A 62 -3.13 -5.02 -12.33
CA ASP A 62 -3.29 -3.95 -13.30
C ASP A 62 -3.23 -4.51 -14.72
N THR A 63 -3.45 -3.69 -15.71
CA THR A 63 -3.39 -4.06 -17.12
C THR A 63 -2.89 -2.89 -17.96
N ASP A 64 -2.26 -3.20 -19.06
CA ASP A 64 -1.89 -2.27 -20.12
C ASP A 64 -2.27 -2.83 -21.51
N ALA A 65 -1.77 -2.22 -22.58
CA ALA A 65 -2.05 -2.66 -23.95
C ALA A 65 -1.54 -4.09 -24.27
N HIS A 66 -0.63 -4.64 -23.46
CA HIS A 66 -0.01 -5.95 -23.68
C HIS A 66 -0.57 -7.05 -22.77
N GLY A 67 -1.40 -6.71 -21.80
CA GLY A 67 -2.04 -7.68 -20.92
C GLY A 67 -2.00 -7.32 -19.44
N GLY A 68 -2.42 -8.28 -18.60
CA GLY A 68 -2.46 -8.13 -17.15
C GLY A 68 -1.09 -8.35 -16.49
N TYR A 69 -0.90 -7.69 -15.35
CA TYR A 69 0.27 -7.87 -14.48
C TYR A 69 -0.09 -7.50 -13.03
N THR A 70 0.85 -7.72 -12.12
CA THR A 70 0.74 -7.31 -10.72
C THR A 70 1.96 -6.46 -10.33
N GLY A 71 1.91 -5.81 -9.18
CA GLY A 71 3.06 -5.07 -8.68
C GLY A 71 4.29 -5.96 -8.50
N TYR A 72 4.13 -7.19 -8.01
CA TYR A 72 5.25 -8.11 -7.84
C TYR A 72 5.83 -8.62 -9.17
N SER A 73 5.01 -8.88 -10.19
CA SER A 73 5.50 -9.29 -11.50
C SER A 73 6.24 -8.16 -12.21
N SER A 74 5.75 -6.93 -12.09
CA SER A 74 6.43 -5.74 -12.59
C SER A 74 7.79 -5.53 -11.92
N LEU A 75 7.84 -5.67 -10.59
CA LEU A 75 9.09 -5.58 -9.84
C LEU A 75 10.09 -6.65 -10.26
N ALA A 76 9.66 -7.91 -10.37
CA ALA A 76 10.49 -9.01 -10.79
C ALA A 76 11.05 -8.80 -12.21
N TYR A 77 10.24 -8.28 -13.13
CA TYR A 77 10.67 -7.91 -14.47
C TYR A 77 11.76 -6.84 -14.47
N HIS A 78 11.58 -5.77 -13.70
CA HIS A 78 12.56 -4.68 -13.62
C HIS A 78 13.89 -5.11 -12.98
N PHE A 79 13.88 -6.13 -12.12
CA PHE A 79 15.10 -6.75 -11.59
C PHE A 79 15.69 -7.85 -12.47
N GLY A 80 15.10 -8.11 -13.65
CA GLY A 80 15.60 -9.14 -14.57
C GLY A 80 15.36 -10.57 -14.11
N LEU A 81 14.44 -10.78 -13.18
CA LEU A 81 14.11 -12.12 -12.65
C LEU A 81 13.14 -12.89 -13.54
N ILE A 82 12.38 -12.20 -14.37
CA ILE A 82 11.45 -12.77 -15.35
C ILE A 82 11.55 -12.01 -16.68
N GLU A 83 11.22 -12.68 -17.79
CA GLU A 83 11.34 -12.11 -19.12
C GLU A 83 10.25 -11.11 -19.50
N THR A 84 9.08 -11.20 -18.86
CA THR A 84 7.96 -10.27 -19.06
C THR A 84 7.23 -10.00 -17.77
N GLN A 85 6.75 -8.75 -17.61
CA GLN A 85 5.87 -8.41 -16.48
C GLN A 85 4.44 -8.93 -16.66
N HIS A 86 4.01 -9.25 -17.90
CA HIS A 86 2.66 -9.69 -18.22
C HIS A 86 2.52 -11.17 -17.88
N THR A 87 2.12 -11.42 -16.64
CA THR A 87 1.80 -12.76 -16.12
C THR A 87 0.35 -12.78 -15.67
N VAL A 88 -0.27 -13.95 -15.72
CA VAL A 88 -1.62 -14.10 -15.16
C VAL A 88 -1.56 -13.81 -13.68
N PRO A 89 -2.30 -12.78 -13.17
CA PRO A 89 -2.35 -12.50 -11.75
C PRO A 89 -2.90 -13.70 -11.00
N TRP A 90 -2.43 -13.89 -9.76
CA TRP A 90 -3.04 -14.85 -8.86
C TRP A 90 -4.54 -14.53 -8.68
N GLU A 91 -5.38 -15.56 -8.69
CA GLU A 91 -6.84 -15.44 -8.69
C GLU A 91 -7.39 -14.51 -7.60
N TYR A 92 -6.80 -14.57 -6.40
CA TYR A 92 -7.22 -13.76 -5.24
C TYR A 92 -6.36 -12.51 -5.01
N SER A 93 -5.57 -12.08 -6.00
CA SER A 93 -4.64 -10.96 -5.80
C SER A 93 -5.36 -9.63 -5.55
N LEU A 94 -6.50 -9.38 -6.21
CA LEU A 94 -7.30 -8.19 -5.99
C LEU A 94 -7.91 -8.17 -4.58
N GLU A 95 -8.50 -9.28 -4.16
CA GLU A 95 -9.12 -9.42 -2.84
C GLU A 95 -8.08 -9.23 -1.74
N LEU A 96 -6.90 -9.84 -1.90
CA LEU A 96 -5.80 -9.67 -0.94
C LEU A 96 -5.34 -8.20 -0.90
N ALA A 97 -5.19 -7.55 -2.06
CA ALA A 97 -4.82 -6.13 -2.12
C ALA A 97 -5.84 -5.25 -1.41
N LEU A 98 -7.14 -5.48 -1.61
CA LEU A 98 -8.22 -4.73 -0.95
C LEU A 98 -8.23 -4.97 0.57
N ILE A 99 -8.03 -6.20 1.03
CA ILE A 99 -7.92 -6.53 2.46
C ILE A 99 -6.74 -5.79 3.09
N LEU A 100 -5.58 -5.79 2.42
CA LEU A 100 -4.39 -5.07 2.90
C LEU A 100 -4.62 -3.55 2.96
N LEU A 101 -5.34 -2.99 1.98
CA LEU A 101 -5.73 -1.58 2.01
C LEU A 101 -6.63 -1.26 3.21
N LEU A 102 -7.61 -2.11 3.51
CA LEU A 102 -8.48 -1.95 4.68
C LEU A 102 -7.70 -2.05 5.99
N ILE A 103 -6.75 -2.98 6.10
CA ILE A 103 -5.85 -3.09 7.26
C ILE A 103 -5.05 -1.81 7.44
N GLN A 104 -4.52 -1.25 6.37
CA GLN A 104 -3.76 -0.01 6.38
C GLN A 104 -4.59 1.17 6.87
N ILE A 105 -5.81 1.32 6.35
CA ILE A 105 -6.75 2.37 6.79
C ILE A 105 -7.11 2.20 8.27
N PHE A 106 -7.40 0.98 8.70
CA PHE A 106 -7.71 0.68 10.10
C PHE A 106 -6.54 1.02 11.03
N ALA A 107 -5.33 0.59 10.71
CA ALA A 107 -4.14 0.86 11.50
C ALA A 107 -3.89 2.37 11.66
N ASN A 108 -3.96 3.14 10.58
CA ASN A 108 -3.79 4.58 10.61
C ASN A 108 -4.90 5.28 11.40
N THR A 109 -6.14 4.86 11.25
CA THR A 109 -7.29 5.40 11.99
C THR A 109 -7.12 5.18 13.50
N ARG A 110 -6.67 3.99 13.91
CA ARG A 110 -6.37 3.70 15.32
C ARG A 110 -5.35 4.67 15.91
N ILE A 111 -4.25 4.93 15.19
CA ILE A 111 -3.22 5.86 15.64
C ILE A 111 -3.78 7.27 15.77
N LEU A 112 -4.48 7.74 14.74
CA LEU A 112 -5.00 9.11 14.71
C LEU A 112 -6.07 9.36 15.77
N LEU A 113 -6.96 8.41 16.02
CA LEU A 113 -8.00 8.52 17.05
C LEU A 113 -7.40 8.47 18.46
N LYS A 114 -6.48 7.53 18.73
CA LYS A 114 -5.82 7.42 20.04
C LYS A 114 -5.00 8.67 20.36
N SER A 115 -4.32 9.23 19.37
CA SER A 115 -3.55 10.46 19.53
C SER A 115 -4.42 11.68 19.88
N ARG A 116 -5.67 11.73 19.39
CA ARG A 116 -6.61 12.80 19.73
C ARG A 116 -7.06 12.74 21.19
N LYS A 117 -7.27 11.54 21.73
CA LYS A 117 -7.65 11.37 23.14
C LYS A 117 -6.54 11.87 24.08
N LEU A 118 -5.28 11.59 23.78
CA LEU A 118 -4.14 12.02 24.57
C LEU A 118 -3.92 13.55 24.60
N ILE A 119 -4.41 14.28 23.61
CA ILE A 119 -4.35 15.75 23.55
C ILE A 119 -5.44 16.39 24.41
N ARG A 120 -6.56 15.69 24.64
CA ARG A 120 -7.69 16.21 25.44
C ARG A 120 -7.57 15.93 26.94
N GLU A 121 -6.71 15.05 27.31
CA GLU A 121 -6.35 14.75 28.72
C GLU A 121 -5.13 15.59 29.15
#